data_45dbefb8128f0f007ca2ed8f2b3447ac
#
_entry.id   45dbefb8128f0f007ca2ed8f2b3447ac
#
_cell.length_a   1.000
_cell.length_b   1.000
_cell.length_c   1.000
_cell.angle_alpha   90.00
_cell.angle_beta   90.00
_cell.angle_gamma   90.00
#
_symmetry.space_group_name_H-M   'P 1'
#
loop_
_entity.id
_entity.type
_entity.pdbx_description
1 polymer ?
#
loop_
_entity_poly.entity_id
_entity_poly.type
_entity_poly.pdbx_seq_one_letter_code
_entity_poly.pdbx_strand_id
1 'polypeptide(L)' 'MQVTKETLIGEMLRQDINIAHLLMGAGMHCVGWPSAQMESLEEACMVHGINCDTLVSIINEYLAQKEA' A
#
# COMPACT_ATOMS: atom_id res chain seq x y z
N MET A 1 10.82 5.71 4.91
CA MET A 1 10.30 4.34 4.88
C MET A 1 10.35 3.78 3.47
N GLN A 2 10.61 2.51 3.35
CA GLN A 2 10.54 1.81 2.07
C GLN A 2 9.62 0.60 2.26
N VAL A 3 8.64 0.42 1.36
CA VAL A 3 7.72 -0.69 1.46
C VAL A 3 8.19 -1.87 0.62
N THR A 4 7.78 -3.08 1.04
CA THR A 4 8.00 -4.32 0.30
C THR A 4 6.67 -5.04 0.20
N LYS A 5 6.67 -6.19 -0.48
CA LYS A 5 5.46 -7.01 -0.57
C LYS A 5 4.97 -7.47 0.80
N GLU A 6 5.86 -7.60 1.76
CA GLU A 6 5.54 -8.07 3.10
C GLU A 6 5.06 -6.98 4.04
N THR A 7 5.18 -5.70 3.64
CA THR A 7 4.74 -4.60 4.47
C THR A 7 3.24 -4.64 4.67
N LEU A 8 2.78 -4.47 5.91
CA LEU A 8 1.35 -4.49 6.20
C LEU A 8 0.69 -3.19 5.77
N ILE A 9 -0.53 -3.28 5.28
CA ILE A 9 -1.31 -2.10 4.89
C ILE A 9 -1.39 -1.10 6.04
N GLY A 10 -1.67 -1.60 7.24
CA GLY A 10 -1.78 -0.73 8.42
C GLY A 10 -0.48 0.02 8.74
N GLU A 11 0.67 -0.63 8.53
CA GLU A 11 1.96 0.03 8.74
C GLU A 11 2.14 1.20 7.78
N MET A 12 1.80 1.00 6.51
CA MET A 12 1.91 2.05 5.51
C MET A 12 1.03 3.25 5.85
N LEU A 13 -0.21 2.98 6.27
CA LEU A 13 -1.16 4.05 6.58
C LEU A 13 -0.78 4.81 7.85
N ARG A 14 -0.17 4.13 8.82
CA ARG A 14 0.34 4.81 10.02
C ARG A 14 1.53 5.69 9.70
N GLN A 15 2.34 5.28 8.73
CA GLN A 15 3.51 6.07 8.31
C GLN A 15 3.07 7.29 7.52
N ASP A 16 2.12 7.12 6.62
CA ASP A 16 1.63 8.21 5.77
C ASP A 16 0.23 7.87 5.28
N ILE A 17 -0.77 8.55 5.84
CA ILE A 17 -2.17 8.28 5.50
C ILE A 17 -2.48 8.53 4.03
N ASN A 18 -1.69 9.36 3.36
CA ASN A 18 -1.91 9.64 1.94
C ASN A 18 -1.64 8.43 1.05
N ILE A 19 -0.94 7.41 1.57
CA ILE A 19 -0.75 6.16 0.83
C ILE A 19 -2.11 5.51 0.57
N ALA A 20 -3.11 5.76 1.42
CA ALA A 20 -4.46 5.24 1.20
C ALA A 20 -5.01 5.67 -0.17
N HIS A 21 -4.70 6.89 -0.61
CA HIS A 21 -5.16 7.36 -1.93
C HIS A 21 -4.51 6.58 -3.07
N LEU A 22 -3.24 6.22 -2.91
CA LEU A 22 -2.54 5.41 -3.91
C LEU A 22 -3.16 4.02 -4.00
N LEU A 23 -3.45 3.42 -2.84
CA LEU A 23 -4.04 2.09 -2.78
C LEU A 23 -5.45 2.10 -3.39
N MET A 24 -6.25 3.09 -3.05
CA MET A 24 -7.61 3.21 -3.60
C MET A 24 -7.57 3.45 -5.11
N GLY A 25 -6.63 4.27 -5.57
CA GLY A 25 -6.45 4.51 -6.99
C GLY A 25 -6.05 3.27 -7.76
N ALA A 26 -5.39 2.32 -7.10
CA ALA A 26 -5.01 1.04 -7.70
C ALA A 26 -6.13 0.01 -7.68
N GLY A 27 -7.24 0.30 -6.97
CA GLY A 27 -8.39 -0.59 -6.92
C GLY A 27 -8.71 -1.19 -5.56
N MET A 28 -7.98 -0.80 -4.51
CA MET A 28 -8.23 -1.31 -3.16
C MET A 28 -9.19 -0.41 -2.43
N HIS A 29 -10.47 -0.80 -2.37
CA HIS A 29 -11.50 0.05 -1.78
C HIS A 29 -11.75 -0.19 -0.29
N CYS A 30 -11.09 -1.18 0.30
CA CYS A 30 -11.31 -1.61 1.69
C CYS A 30 -10.17 -1.24 2.62
N VAL A 31 -9.30 -0.32 2.25
CA VAL A 31 -8.07 -0.04 3.01
C VAL A 31 -8.34 0.50 4.42
N GLY A 32 -9.51 1.08 4.64
CA GLY A 32 -9.87 1.60 5.96
C GLY A 32 -10.38 0.54 6.94
N TRP A 33 -10.65 -0.69 6.46
CA TRP A 33 -11.19 -1.74 7.32
C TRP A 33 -10.06 -2.35 8.17
N PRO A 34 -10.32 -2.63 9.46
CA PRO A 34 -9.28 -3.22 10.32
C PRO A 34 -8.70 -4.51 9.77
N SER A 35 -9.52 -5.38 9.19
CA SER A 35 -9.03 -6.64 8.63
C SER A 35 -8.10 -6.40 7.45
N ALA A 36 -8.39 -5.40 6.61
CA ALA A 36 -7.52 -5.08 5.48
C ALA A 36 -6.16 -4.57 5.95
N GLN A 37 -6.14 -3.83 7.05
CA GLN A 37 -4.90 -3.25 7.55
C GLN A 37 -3.93 -4.29 8.10
N MET A 38 -4.43 -5.48 8.41
CA MET A 38 -3.60 -6.59 8.88
C MET A 38 -3.00 -7.42 7.74
N GLU A 39 -3.44 -7.19 6.51
CA GLU A 39 -2.92 -7.89 5.35
C GLU A 39 -1.60 -7.28 4.89
N SER A 40 -0.72 -8.13 4.31
CA SER A 40 0.45 -7.62 3.63
C SER A 40 0.03 -7.03 2.29
N LEU A 41 0.89 -6.20 1.73
CA LEU A 41 0.63 -5.61 0.41
C LEU A 41 0.43 -6.72 -0.63
N GLU A 42 1.24 -7.77 -0.58
CA GLU A 42 1.12 -8.89 -1.51
C GLU A 42 -0.23 -9.58 -1.40
N GLU A 43 -0.68 -9.85 -0.18
CA GLU A 43 -1.98 -10.48 0.04
C GLU A 43 -3.12 -9.64 -0.52
N ALA A 44 -3.07 -8.34 -0.25
CA ALA A 44 -4.09 -7.43 -0.74
C ALA A 44 -4.09 -7.34 -2.26
N CYS A 45 -2.92 -7.31 -2.87
CA CYS A 45 -2.81 -7.28 -4.33
C CYS A 45 -3.38 -8.54 -4.96
N MET A 46 -3.14 -9.70 -4.34
CA MET A 46 -3.69 -10.97 -4.84
C MET A 46 -5.22 -10.95 -4.84
N VAL A 47 -5.81 -10.46 -3.75
CA VAL A 47 -7.27 -10.42 -3.63
C VAL A 47 -7.89 -9.50 -4.69
N HIS A 48 -7.24 -8.39 -4.98
CA HIS A 48 -7.78 -7.39 -5.89
C HIS A 48 -7.27 -7.49 -7.33
N GLY A 49 -6.44 -8.48 -7.62
CA GLY A 49 -5.91 -8.67 -8.98
C GLY A 49 -4.96 -7.57 -9.42
N ILE A 50 -4.21 -7.00 -8.50
CA ILE A 50 -3.29 -5.90 -8.77
C ILE A 50 -1.86 -6.43 -8.86
N ASN A 51 -1.08 -5.88 -9.79
CA ASN A 51 0.34 -6.21 -9.90
C ASN A 51 1.08 -5.60 -8.71
N CYS A 52 1.56 -6.46 -7.81
CA CYS A 52 2.17 -6.01 -6.57
C CYS A 52 3.49 -5.27 -6.81
N ASP A 53 4.33 -5.78 -7.71
CA ASP A 53 5.61 -5.14 -7.99
C ASP A 53 5.44 -3.72 -8.50
N THR A 54 4.46 -3.50 -9.35
CA THR A 54 4.16 -2.16 -9.86
C THR A 54 3.71 -1.25 -8.72
N LEU A 55 2.83 -1.74 -7.86
CA LEU A 55 2.32 -0.94 -6.74
C LEU A 55 3.42 -0.61 -5.73
N VAL A 56 4.29 -1.57 -5.43
CA VAL A 56 5.45 -1.33 -4.56
C VAL A 56 6.30 -0.20 -5.11
N SER A 57 6.57 -0.22 -6.43
CA SER A 57 7.37 0.81 -7.06
C SER A 57 6.71 2.19 -6.97
N ILE A 58 5.40 2.25 -7.18
CA ILE A 58 4.66 3.51 -7.11
C ILE A 58 4.73 4.09 -5.70
N ILE A 59 4.51 3.25 -4.69
CA ILE A 59 4.53 3.71 -3.30
C ILE A 59 5.93 4.19 -2.91
N ASN A 60 6.95 3.42 -3.26
CA ASN A 60 8.32 3.80 -2.92
C ASN A 60 8.76 5.06 -3.63
N GLU A 61 8.33 5.26 -4.88
CA GLU A 61 8.63 6.50 -5.59
C GLU A 61 7.97 7.70 -4.91
N TYR A 62 6.72 7.55 -4.51
CA TYR A 62 6.01 8.59 -3.76
C TYR A 62 6.75 8.94 -2.47
N LEU A 63 7.15 7.91 -1.71
CA LEU A 63 7.85 8.14 -0.44
C LEU A 63 9.21 8.80 -0.66
N ALA A 64 9.93 8.41 -1.69
CA ALA A 64 11.23 8.99 -2.00
C ALA A 64 11.10 10.47 -2.36
N GLN A 65 10.09 10.83 -3.13
CA GLN A 65 9.86 12.22 -3.50
C GLN A 65 9.47 13.06 -2.29
N LYS A 66 8.67 12.50 -1.40
CA LYS A 66 8.21 13.21 -0.20
C LYS A 66 9.36 13.44 0.77
N GLU A 67 10.30 12.50 0.85
CA GLU A 67 11.43 12.56 1.78
C GLU A 67 12.62 13.34 1.23
N ALA A 68 12.58 13.71 -0.04
CA ALA A 68 13.67 14.42 -0.72
C ALA A 68 13.83 15.86 -0.24
#